data_5669cc91119f0773f27f50ea97f72239
#
_entry.id   5669cc91119f0773f27f50ea97f72239
#
_cell.length_a   1.000
_cell.length_b   1.000
_cell.length_c   1.000
_cell.angle_alpha   90.00
_cell.angle_beta   90.00
_cell.angle_gamma   90.00
#
_symmetry.space_group_name_H-M   'P 1'
#
loop_
_entity.id
_entity.type
_entity.pdbx_description
1 polymer ?
#
loop_
_entity_poly.entity_id
_entity_poly.type
_entity_poly.pdbx_seq_one_letter_code
_entity_poly.pdbx_strand_id
1 'polypeptide(L)'
;MKPMDKFKQVRDDDVIRQVEKAKLPDFEDDYFVRRRVTFHGRVQHVGFRLELERMATRLELTGWVKNLEDGGVQAEVQGYESRIRFLLKFMRSLKRIKIETMENKPCSPKQNETEFKII
;
A
#
# COMPACT_ATOMS: atom_id res chain seq x y z
N MET A 1 -21.51 -0.36 24.05
CA MET A 1 -20.64 -0.74 22.92
C MET A 1 -20.74 -2.24 22.67
N LYS A 2 -20.92 -2.63 21.44
CA LYS A 2 -21.04 -4.05 21.11
C LYS A 2 -19.67 -4.71 21.17
N PRO A 3 -19.57 -5.96 21.67
CA PRO A 3 -18.28 -6.65 21.74
C PRO A 3 -17.55 -6.72 20.39
N MET A 4 -18.31 -6.86 19.31
CA MET A 4 -17.73 -6.93 17.97
C MET A 4 -17.01 -5.65 17.55
N ASP A 5 -17.24 -4.54 18.24
CA ASP A 5 -16.58 -3.28 17.90
C ASP A 5 -15.06 -3.37 18.05
N LYS A 6 -14.57 -4.28 18.88
CA LYS A 6 -13.15 -4.54 19.03
C LYS A 6 -12.52 -5.17 17.79
N PHE A 7 -13.33 -5.81 16.96
CA PHE A 7 -12.86 -6.59 15.81
C PHE A 7 -13.37 -6.05 14.49
N LYS A 8 -14.10 -4.94 14.51
CA LYS A 8 -14.59 -4.38 13.26
C LYS A 8 -13.45 -3.80 12.46
N GLN A 9 -13.72 -3.63 11.18
CA GLN A 9 -12.76 -3.08 10.25
C GLN A 9 -12.36 -1.65 10.63
N VAL A 10 -11.15 -1.28 10.25
CA VAL A 10 -10.64 0.07 10.37
C VAL A 10 -11.52 0.99 9.53
N ARG A 11 -11.86 2.15 10.07
CA ARG A 11 -12.70 3.11 9.38
C ARG A 11 -11.89 3.87 8.33
N ASP A 12 -12.54 4.22 7.23
CA ASP A 12 -11.91 4.91 6.12
C ASP A 12 -11.29 6.24 6.53
N ASP A 13 -11.98 7.01 7.38
CA ASP A 13 -11.46 8.29 7.84
C ASP A 13 -10.23 8.14 8.74
N ASP A 14 -10.09 7.02 9.46
CA ASP A 14 -8.88 6.73 10.21
C ASP A 14 -7.70 6.45 9.27
N VAL A 15 -7.93 5.73 8.19
CA VAL A 15 -6.92 5.47 7.17
C VAL A 15 -6.47 6.77 6.52
N ILE A 16 -7.41 7.60 6.11
CA ILE A 16 -7.11 8.89 5.49
C ILE A 16 -6.29 9.76 6.44
N ARG A 17 -6.66 9.80 7.71
CA ARG A 17 -5.95 10.57 8.72
C ARG A 17 -4.51 10.09 8.90
N GLN A 18 -4.28 8.78 8.91
CA GLN A 18 -2.94 8.21 9.01
C GLN A 18 -2.07 8.62 7.82
N VAL A 19 -2.62 8.54 6.62
CA VAL A 19 -1.90 8.93 5.40
C VAL A 19 -1.56 10.42 5.42
N GLU A 20 -2.52 11.27 5.78
CA GLU A 20 -2.32 12.72 5.79
C GLU A 20 -1.30 13.18 6.84
N LYS A 21 -1.19 12.47 7.96
CA LYS A 21 -0.25 12.80 9.03
C LYS A 21 1.19 12.44 8.69
N ALA A 22 1.39 11.50 7.78
CA ALA A 22 2.73 11.06 7.44
C ALA A 22 3.51 12.19 6.79
N LYS A 23 4.72 12.45 7.28
CA LYS A 23 5.61 13.43 6.66
C LYS A 23 6.37 12.74 5.55
N LEU A 24 6.31 13.34 4.36
CA LEU A 24 7.07 12.83 3.23
C LEU A 24 8.41 13.54 3.17
N PRO A 25 9.51 12.80 2.94
CA PRO A 25 10.80 13.45 2.68
C PRO A 25 10.78 14.12 1.31
N ASP A 26 11.79 14.93 1.04
CA ASP A 26 12.05 15.41 -0.30
C ASP A 26 12.66 14.26 -1.09
N PHE A 27 11.95 13.78 -2.10
CA PHE A 27 12.44 12.71 -2.95
C PHE A 27 13.20 13.27 -4.13
N GLU A 28 14.33 12.64 -4.43
CA GLU A 28 15.02 12.89 -5.68
C GLU A 28 14.49 11.92 -6.73
N ASP A 29 14.44 12.36 -7.98
CA ASP A 29 14.10 11.47 -9.08
C ASP A 29 15.25 10.48 -9.26
N ASP A 30 14.92 9.20 -9.16
CA ASP A 30 15.86 8.12 -9.36
C ASP A 30 15.34 7.19 -10.48
N TYR A 31 15.39 5.88 -10.30
CA TYR A 31 14.93 4.94 -11.32
C TYR A 31 13.41 4.86 -11.35
N PHE A 32 12.84 5.00 -12.52
CA PHE A 32 11.41 4.78 -12.74
C PHE A 32 11.20 3.29 -13.00
N VAL A 33 10.48 2.62 -12.11
CA VAL A 33 10.35 1.16 -12.13
C VAL A 33 8.91 0.74 -11.85
N ARG A 34 8.62 -0.53 -12.12
CA ARG A 34 7.38 -1.17 -11.70
C ARG A 34 7.73 -2.41 -10.91
N ARG A 35 7.09 -2.57 -9.76
CA ARG A 35 7.31 -3.72 -8.87
C ARG A 35 6.00 -4.44 -8.62
N ARG A 36 6.04 -5.75 -8.63
CA ARG A 36 4.94 -6.58 -8.16
C ARG A 36 5.28 -7.03 -6.75
N VAL A 37 4.45 -6.64 -5.79
CA VAL A 37 4.70 -6.91 -4.37
C VAL A 37 3.55 -7.75 -3.84
N THR A 38 3.87 -8.85 -3.18
CA THR A 38 2.88 -9.74 -2.57
C THR A 38 3.13 -9.80 -1.08
N PHE A 39 2.09 -9.55 -0.30
CA PHE A 39 2.15 -9.45 1.15
C PHE A 39 1.34 -10.57 1.78
N HIS A 40 1.89 -11.22 2.79
CA HIS A 40 1.15 -12.16 3.64
C HIS A 40 1.32 -11.79 5.10
N GLY A 41 0.35 -12.18 5.92
CA GLY A 41 0.27 -11.85 7.33
C GLY A 41 -1.10 -11.33 7.69
N ARG A 42 -1.17 -10.39 8.63
CA ARG A 42 -2.41 -9.69 8.94
C ARG A 42 -2.54 -8.51 7.97
N VAL A 43 -3.05 -8.78 6.78
CA VAL A 43 -3.09 -7.80 5.70
C VAL A 43 -4.48 -7.63 5.08
N GLN A 44 -5.41 -8.57 5.31
CA GLN A 44 -6.81 -8.41 4.89
C GLN A 44 -7.68 -7.98 6.06
N HIS A 45 -8.75 -7.23 5.79
CA HIS A 45 -9.72 -6.74 6.77
C HIS A 45 -9.15 -5.77 7.81
N VAL A 46 -8.04 -5.13 7.50
CA VAL A 46 -7.37 -4.17 8.39
C VAL A 46 -7.12 -2.82 7.72
N GLY A 47 -7.81 -2.57 6.61
CA GLY A 47 -7.66 -1.31 5.87
C GLY A 47 -6.42 -1.23 5.01
N PHE A 48 -5.76 -2.35 4.73
CA PHE A 48 -4.49 -2.39 4.00
C PHE A 48 -4.61 -1.79 2.59
N ARG A 49 -5.59 -2.25 1.81
CA ARG A 49 -5.74 -1.79 0.43
C ARG A 49 -6.01 -0.29 0.34
N LEU A 50 -6.87 0.22 1.21
CA LEU A 50 -7.18 1.65 1.25
C LEU A 50 -5.97 2.47 1.67
N GLU A 51 -5.25 2.04 2.70
CA GLU A 51 -4.03 2.69 3.17
C GLU A 51 -2.99 2.76 2.06
N LEU A 52 -2.76 1.63 1.39
CA LEU A 52 -1.76 1.55 0.34
C LEU A 52 -2.15 2.43 -0.86
N GLU A 53 -3.41 2.39 -1.28
CA GLU A 53 -3.90 3.22 -2.39
C GLU A 53 -3.74 4.71 -2.06
N ARG A 54 -4.12 5.11 -0.87
CA ARG A 54 -4.04 6.52 -0.46
C ARG A 54 -2.59 7.01 -0.39
N MET A 55 -1.70 6.22 0.21
CA MET A 55 -0.30 6.61 0.28
C MET A 55 0.37 6.57 -1.10
N ALA A 56 0.07 5.56 -1.90
CA ALA A 56 0.60 5.49 -3.27
C ALA A 56 0.18 6.72 -4.08
N THR A 57 -1.07 7.13 -3.98
CA THR A 57 -1.57 8.32 -4.67
C THR A 57 -0.84 9.58 -4.19
N ARG A 58 -0.64 9.71 -2.90
CA ARG A 58 0.09 10.83 -2.31
C ARG A 58 1.54 10.86 -2.77
N LEU A 59 2.13 9.69 -2.99
CA LEU A 59 3.51 9.53 -3.48
C LEU A 59 3.61 9.64 -5.02
N GLU A 60 2.51 9.92 -5.69
CA GLU A 60 2.44 10.01 -7.15
C GLU A 60 2.83 8.69 -7.83
N LEU A 61 2.51 7.57 -7.19
CA LEU A 61 2.69 6.24 -7.74
C LEU A 61 1.41 5.79 -8.44
N THR A 62 1.56 4.95 -9.45
CA THR A 62 0.44 4.34 -10.16
C THR A 62 0.46 2.83 -10.00
N GLY A 63 -0.64 2.17 -10.32
CA GLY A 63 -0.73 0.72 -10.23
C GLY A 63 -2.07 0.24 -9.71
N TRP A 64 -2.02 -0.89 -9.00
CA TRP A 64 -3.22 -1.50 -8.44
C TRP A 64 -2.89 -2.35 -7.22
N VAL A 65 -3.93 -2.62 -6.42
CA VAL A 65 -3.84 -3.51 -5.27
C VAL A 65 -5.11 -4.35 -5.19
N LYS A 66 -4.96 -5.62 -4.84
CA LYS A 66 -6.08 -6.55 -4.68
C LYS A 66 -5.82 -7.55 -3.57
N ASN A 67 -6.91 -8.09 -3.00
CA ASN A 67 -6.84 -9.25 -2.12
C ASN A 67 -6.63 -10.52 -2.93
N LEU A 68 -5.87 -11.44 -2.37
CA LEU A 68 -5.70 -12.80 -2.91
C LEU A 68 -6.60 -13.77 -2.15
N GLU A 69 -6.95 -14.88 -2.79
CA GLU A 69 -7.79 -15.90 -2.17
C GLU A 69 -7.14 -16.57 -0.95
N ASP A 70 -5.80 -16.60 -0.93
CA ASP A 70 -5.06 -17.24 0.16
C ASP A 70 -4.90 -16.35 1.40
N GLY A 71 -5.53 -15.19 1.42
CA GLY A 71 -5.44 -14.26 2.54
C GLY A 71 -4.39 -13.17 2.35
N GLY A 72 -3.60 -13.24 1.31
CA GLY A 72 -2.59 -12.24 0.99
C GLY A 72 -3.15 -11.03 0.26
N VAL A 73 -2.29 -10.06 0.03
CA VAL A 73 -2.57 -8.86 -0.77
C VAL A 73 -1.48 -8.73 -1.81
N GLN A 74 -1.85 -8.42 -3.03
CA GLN A 74 -0.89 -8.21 -4.10
C GLN A 74 -1.08 -6.85 -4.72
N ALA A 75 0.02 -6.19 -5.03
CA ALA A 75 0.02 -4.88 -5.69
C ALA A 75 1.05 -4.86 -6.81
N GLU A 76 0.76 -4.08 -7.85
CA GLU A 76 1.80 -3.59 -8.75
C GLU A 76 1.91 -2.09 -8.54
N VAL A 77 3.12 -1.61 -8.35
CA VAL A 77 3.40 -0.22 -8.01
C VAL A 77 4.43 0.33 -8.96
N GLN A 78 4.14 1.47 -9.55
CA GLN A 78 4.99 2.08 -10.58
C GLN A 78 5.30 3.53 -10.23
N GLY A 79 6.55 3.90 -10.41
CA GLY A 79 7.05 5.25 -10.18
C GLY A 79 8.53 5.23 -9.80
N TYR A 80 8.98 6.31 -9.20
CA TYR A 80 10.37 6.38 -8.77
C TYR A 80 10.63 5.43 -7.60
N GLU A 81 11.75 4.74 -7.68
CA GLU A 81 12.07 3.66 -6.74
C GLU A 81 12.12 4.12 -5.29
N SER A 82 12.64 5.32 -5.03
CA SER A 82 12.69 5.89 -3.69
C SER A 82 11.30 6.03 -3.08
N ARG A 83 10.31 6.41 -3.90
CA ARG A 83 8.94 6.57 -3.44
C ARG A 83 8.29 5.20 -3.17
N ILE A 84 8.59 4.20 -4.00
CA ILE A 84 8.11 2.84 -3.76
C ILE A 84 8.69 2.29 -2.45
N ARG A 85 9.98 2.49 -2.20
CA ARG A 85 10.59 2.08 -0.93
C ARG A 85 9.93 2.76 0.26
N PHE A 86 9.62 4.03 0.15
CA PHE A 86 8.92 4.75 1.21
C PHE A 86 7.53 4.14 1.47
N LEU A 87 6.78 3.85 0.40
CA LEU A 87 5.47 3.22 0.51
C LEU A 87 5.54 1.91 1.31
N LEU A 88 6.48 1.04 0.96
CA LEU A 88 6.61 -0.25 1.61
C LEU A 88 7.02 -0.11 3.08
N LYS A 89 7.93 0.81 3.37
CA LYS A 89 8.33 1.11 4.74
C LYS A 89 7.17 1.66 5.56
N PHE A 90 6.39 2.56 4.97
CA PHE A 90 5.21 3.12 5.61
C PHE A 90 4.21 2.01 5.96
N MET A 91 3.91 1.11 5.02
CA MET A 91 2.97 0.01 5.28
C MET A 91 3.44 -0.89 6.42
N ARG A 92 4.75 -1.14 6.51
CA ARG A 92 5.32 -1.94 7.61
C ARG A 92 5.25 -1.24 8.96
N SER A 93 5.15 0.08 8.99
CA SER A 93 5.13 0.84 10.22
C SER A 93 3.76 0.88 10.91
N LEU A 94 2.72 0.46 10.22
CA LEU A 94 1.34 0.55 10.73
C LEU A 94 1.06 -0.58 11.71
N LYS A 95 0.66 -0.20 12.93
CA LYS A 95 0.51 -1.15 14.04
C LYS A 95 -0.57 -2.20 13.82
N ARG A 96 -1.66 -1.85 13.13
CA ARG A 96 -2.75 -2.77 12.87
C ARG A 96 -2.47 -3.75 11.75
N ILE A 97 -1.42 -3.51 10.98
CA ILE A 97 -1.00 -4.35 9.87
C ILE A 97 0.25 -5.10 10.29
N LYS A 98 0.27 -6.40 10.00
CA LYS A 98 1.45 -7.21 10.26
C LYS A 98 1.84 -7.93 8.99
N ILE A 99 2.92 -7.47 8.38
CA ILE A 99 3.48 -8.10 7.19
C ILE A 99 4.49 -9.14 7.65
N GLU A 100 4.14 -10.41 7.48
CA GLU A 100 5.01 -11.53 7.84
C GLU A 100 5.99 -11.86 6.72
N THR A 101 5.49 -11.84 5.47
CA THR A 101 6.33 -12.06 4.30
C THR A 101 5.99 -11.05 3.22
N MET A 102 7.00 -10.68 2.45
CA MET A 102 6.83 -9.75 1.34
C MET A 102 7.73 -10.19 0.20
N GLU A 103 7.11 -10.54 -0.94
CA GLU A 103 7.84 -10.78 -2.17
C GLU A 103 7.81 -9.49 -3.00
N ASN A 104 8.96 -9.09 -3.51
CA ASN A 104 9.09 -7.88 -4.33
C ASN A 104 9.86 -8.24 -5.58
N LYS A 105 9.17 -8.25 -6.72
CA LYS A 105 9.74 -8.65 -8.00
C LYS A 105 9.63 -7.52 -9.01
N PRO A 106 10.65 -7.32 -9.84
CA PRO A 106 10.54 -6.36 -10.94
C PRO A 106 9.52 -6.84 -11.96
N CYS A 107 8.81 -5.91 -12.57
CA CYS A 107 7.97 -6.18 -13.72
C CYS A 107 8.05 -5.01 -14.69
N SER A 108 7.50 -5.22 -15.88
CA SER A 108 7.60 -4.22 -16.94
C SER A 108 6.71 -3.03 -16.66
N PRO A 109 7.22 -1.79 -16.78
CA PRO A 109 6.40 -0.60 -16.65
C PRO A 109 5.28 -0.58 -17.69
N LYS A 110 4.15 0.01 -17.29
CA LYS A 110 3.00 0.22 -18.17
C LYS A 110 2.97 1.67 -18.61
N GLN A 111 2.72 1.88 -19.91
CA GLN A 111 2.52 3.21 -20.43
C GLN A 111 1.08 3.67 -20.18
N ASN A 112 0.91 4.98 -20.05
CA ASN A 112 -0.41 5.61 -19.94
C ASN A 112 -1.21 5.24 -18.68
N GLU A 113 -0.58 4.63 -17.70
CA GLU A 113 -1.21 4.43 -16.40
C GLU A 113 -1.14 5.72 -15.60
N THR A 114 -2.27 6.22 -15.13
CA THR A 114 -2.37 7.55 -14.54
C THR A 114 -2.82 7.56 -13.09
N GLU A 115 -3.25 6.42 -12.54
CA GLU A 115 -3.75 6.39 -11.17
C GLU A 115 -3.43 5.07 -10.48
N PHE A 116 -3.65 5.04 -9.18
CA PHE A 116 -3.56 3.83 -8.38
C PHE A 116 -4.98 3.36 -8.04
N LYS A 117 -5.26 2.08 -8.27
CA LYS A 117 -6.62 1.53 -8.14
C LYS A 117 -6.65 0.36 -7.17
N ILE A 118 -7.77 0.26 -6.44
CA ILE A 118 -8.14 -0.97 -5.73
C ILE A 118 -8.99 -1.81 -6.70
N ILE A 119 -8.59 -3.02 -6.94
CA ILE A 119 -9.31 -3.91 -7.87
C ILE A 119 -9.76 -5.21 -7.21
#